data_7fa78e3eacbeaa6e20ab74c4030845b8
#
_entry.id   7fa78e3eacbeaa6e20ab74c4030845b8
#
_cell.length_a   1.000
_cell.length_b   1.000
_cell.length_c   1.000
_cell.angle_alpha   90.00
_cell.angle_beta   90.00
_cell.angle_gamma   90.00
#
_symmetry.space_group_name_H-M   'P 1'
#
loop_
_entity.id
_entity.type
_entity.pdbx_description
1 polymer ?
#
loop_
_entity_poly.entity_id
_entity_poly.type
_entity_poly.pdbx_seq_one_letter_code
_entity_poly.pdbx_strand_id
1 'polypeptide(L)' 'TTIEYSLGLAGPTRLMIYDVLGRELVRLVDEYRPAGTHKVMWNASSMPSGVYFYRLESSSFTRTQKMILMK' A
#
# COMPACT_ATOMS: atom_id res chain seq x y z
N THR A 1 -11.29 1.26 -2.33
CA THR A 1 -10.46 0.09 -1.99
C THR A 1 -9.81 0.28 -0.64
N THR A 2 -9.94 -0.70 0.23
CA THR A 2 -9.33 -0.69 1.54
C THR A 2 -8.16 -1.67 1.57
N ILE A 3 -7.01 -1.21 2.04
CA ILE A 3 -5.83 -2.04 2.19
C ILE A 3 -5.57 -2.23 3.67
N GLU A 4 -5.47 -3.49 4.09
CA GLU A 4 -5.18 -3.84 5.48
C GLU A 4 -3.77 -4.41 5.56
N TYR A 5 -3.01 -3.98 6.55
CA TYR A 5 -1.66 -4.47 6.76
C TYR A 5 -1.35 -4.56 8.25
N SER A 6 -0.39 -5.42 8.59
CA SER A 6 0.02 -5.64 9.96
C SER A 6 1.50 -5.37 10.13
N LEU A 7 1.86 -4.72 11.23
CA LEU A 7 3.24 -4.44 11.60
C LEU A 7 3.57 -5.18 12.90
N GLY A 8 4.60 -6.00 12.86
CA GLY A 8 5.09 -6.68 14.06
C GLY A 8 5.86 -5.76 14.98
N LEU A 9 6.47 -4.71 14.42
CA LEU A 9 7.25 -3.72 15.16
C LEU A 9 6.83 -2.33 14.75
N ALA A 10 6.78 -1.42 15.72
CA ALA A 10 6.57 -0.01 15.43
C ALA A 10 7.79 0.57 14.73
N GLY A 11 7.58 1.54 13.84
CA GLY A 11 8.67 2.21 13.15
C GLY A 11 8.21 2.97 11.92
N PRO A 12 9.18 3.54 11.18
CA PRO A 12 8.87 4.21 9.92
C PRO A 12 8.22 3.24 8.95
N THR A 13 7.15 3.67 8.31
CA THR A 13 6.33 2.82 7.43
C THR A 13 5.98 3.60 6.18
N ARG A 14 6.09 2.93 5.02
CA ARG A 14 5.64 3.49 3.74
C ARG A 14 4.77 2.48 3.02
N LEU A 15 3.67 2.96 2.48
CA LEU A 15 2.76 2.15 1.67
C LEU A 15 2.48 2.91 0.38
N MET A 16 2.87 2.32 -0.74
CA MET A 16 2.83 2.95 -2.06
C MET A 16 2.06 2.06 -3.03
N ILE A 17 1.38 2.70 -3.98
CA ILE A 17 0.66 2.01 -5.06
C ILE A 17 1.43 2.20 -6.35
N TYR A 18 1.59 1.11 -7.11
CA TYR A 18 2.29 1.10 -8.39
C TYR A 18 1.39 0.55 -9.49
N ASP A 19 1.60 1.01 -10.73
CA ASP A 19 0.96 0.40 -11.90
C ASP A 19 1.78 -0.80 -12.40
N VAL A 20 1.32 -1.43 -13.49
CA VAL A 20 1.98 -2.60 -14.05
C VAL A 20 3.37 -2.30 -14.62
N LEU A 21 3.66 -1.04 -14.90
CA LEU A 21 4.96 -0.61 -15.40
C LEU A 21 5.95 -0.31 -14.26
N GLY A 22 5.51 -0.45 -13.02
CA GLY A 22 6.35 -0.18 -11.86
C GLY A 22 6.42 1.28 -11.47
N ARG A 23 5.54 2.14 -12.01
CA ARG A 23 5.52 3.57 -11.67
C ARG A 23 4.73 3.79 -10.39
N GLU A 24 5.30 4.56 -9.48
CA GLU A 24 4.61 4.94 -8.26
C GLU A 24 3.48 5.92 -8.60
N LEU A 25 2.26 5.57 -8.22
CA LEU A 25 1.07 6.39 -8.49
C LEU A 25 0.73 7.28 -7.31
N VAL A 26 0.80 6.73 -6.10
CA VAL A 26 0.43 7.46 -4.90
C VAL A 26 1.12 6.82 -3.70
N ARG A 27 1.42 7.64 -2.71
CA ARG A 27 1.97 7.22 -1.44
C ARG A 27 0.89 7.41 -0.38
N LEU A 28 0.34 6.31 0.12
CA LEU A 28 -0.79 6.35 1.06
C LEU A 28 -0.35 6.52 2.50
N VAL A 29 0.80 5.97 2.85
CA VAL A 29 1.37 6.07 4.19
C VAL A 29 2.86 6.37 4.03
N ASP A 30 3.35 7.35 4.78
CA ASP A 30 4.78 7.69 4.79
C ASP A 30 5.07 8.36 6.13
N GLU A 31 4.95 7.58 7.22
CA GLU A 31 5.16 8.10 8.56
C GLU A 31 5.38 6.96 9.55
N TYR A 32 5.73 7.30 10.77
CA TYR A 32 5.84 6.35 11.86
C TYR A 32 4.48 5.74 12.17
N ARG A 33 4.43 4.42 12.31
CA ARG A 33 3.21 3.70 12.71
C ARG A 33 3.52 2.77 13.87
N PRO A 34 2.58 2.62 14.83
CA PRO A 34 2.74 1.65 15.89
C PRO A 34 2.57 0.21 15.38
N ALA A 35 3.05 -0.75 16.14
CA ALA A 35 2.78 -2.16 15.86
C ALA A 35 1.28 -2.43 15.91
N GLY A 36 0.83 -3.41 15.13
CA GLY A 36 -0.57 -3.80 15.09
C GLY A 36 -1.11 -3.83 13.67
N THR A 37 -2.43 -3.94 13.57
CA THR A 37 -3.14 -3.99 12.30
C THR A 37 -3.67 -2.61 11.94
N HIS A 38 -3.45 -2.21 10.69
CA HIS A 38 -3.84 -0.91 10.18
C HIS A 38 -4.64 -1.06 8.91
N LYS A 39 -5.52 -0.09 8.65
CA LYS A 39 -6.29 -0.02 7.42
C LYS A 39 -6.08 1.34 6.80
N VAL A 40 -6.00 1.38 5.47
CA VAL A 40 -5.91 2.62 4.72
C VAL A 40 -6.81 2.52 3.51
N MET A 41 -7.47 3.62 3.18
CA MET A 41 -8.32 3.69 1.99
C MET A 41 -7.58 4.29 0.83
N TRP A 42 -7.69 3.63 -0.33
CA TRP A 42 -7.22 4.16 -1.59
C TRP A 42 -8.42 4.57 -2.43
N ASN A 43 -8.52 5.86 -2.72
CA ASN A 43 -9.54 6.36 -3.61
C ASN A 43 -9.07 6.18 -5.05
N ALA A 44 -9.52 5.11 -5.68
CA ALA A 44 -9.13 4.74 -7.03
C ALA A 44 -10.15 5.18 -8.08
N SER A 45 -11.01 6.14 -7.78
CA SER A 45 -12.10 6.55 -8.67
C SER A 45 -11.59 7.09 -10.00
N SER A 46 -10.41 7.70 -10.04
CA SER A 46 -9.80 8.23 -11.25
C SER A 46 -8.92 7.22 -11.99
N MET A 47 -8.77 6.00 -11.45
CA MET A 47 -7.90 4.98 -12.03
C MET A 47 -8.71 4.03 -12.89
N PRO A 48 -8.18 3.58 -14.03
CA PRO A 48 -8.85 2.56 -14.84
C PRO A 48 -8.83 1.21 -14.13
N SER A 49 -9.77 0.35 -14.49
CA SER A 49 -9.75 -1.04 -14.04
C SER A 49 -8.49 -1.73 -14.53
N GLY A 50 -7.92 -2.60 -13.73
CA GLY A 50 -6.72 -3.34 -14.11
C GLY A 50 -5.93 -3.82 -12.92
N VAL A 51 -4.68 -4.16 -13.19
CA VAL A 51 -3.77 -4.71 -12.20
C VAL A 51 -2.91 -3.60 -11.61
N TYR A 52 -2.81 -3.60 -10.29
CA TYR A 52 -1.98 -2.68 -9.54
C TYR A 52 -1.21 -3.46 -8.48
N PHE A 53 -0.17 -2.83 -7.95
CA PHE A 53 0.63 -3.41 -6.88
C PHE A 53 0.69 -2.41 -5.73
N TYR A 54 0.69 -2.91 -4.50
CA TYR A 54 1.07 -2.07 -3.38
C TYR A 54 2.30 -2.65 -2.71
N ARG A 55 3.18 -1.76 -2.28
CA ARG A 55 4.39 -2.13 -1.56
C ARG A 55 4.33 -1.54 -0.17
N LEU A 56 4.47 -2.41 0.83
CA LEU A 56 4.60 -2.02 2.22
C LEU A 56 6.06 -2.13 2.61
N GLU A 57 6.65 -0.99 3.00
CA GLU A 57 8.01 -0.93 3.51
C GLU A 57 7.97 -0.57 4.98
N SER A 58 8.60 -1.38 5.81
CA SER A 58 8.72 -1.12 7.23
C SER A 58 10.20 -1.24 7.64
N SER A 59 10.50 -0.99 8.91
CA SER A 59 11.87 -1.11 9.39
C SER A 59 12.40 -2.54 9.36
N SER A 60 11.52 -3.54 9.34
CA SER A 60 11.91 -4.95 9.43
C SER A 60 11.66 -5.75 8.17
N PHE A 61 10.85 -5.26 7.22
CA PHE A 61 10.56 -6.02 5.99
C PHE A 61 10.01 -5.11 4.89
N THR A 62 10.02 -5.66 3.68
CA THR A 62 9.36 -5.06 2.52
C THR A 62 8.49 -6.14 1.89
N ARG A 63 7.24 -5.82 1.60
CA ARG A 63 6.31 -6.76 0.98
C ARG A 63 5.57 -6.08 -0.16
N THR A 64 5.48 -6.77 -1.30
CA THR A 64 4.71 -6.30 -2.45
C THR A 64 3.57 -7.26 -2.71
N GLN A 65 2.37 -6.74 -2.90
CA GLN A 65 1.18 -7.52 -3.18
C GLN A 65 0.53 -7.01 -4.47
N LYS A 66 -0.02 -7.95 -5.22
CA LYS A 66 -0.79 -7.65 -6.42
C LYS A 66 -2.24 -7.45 -6.03
N MET A 67 -2.91 -6.50 -6.67
CA MET A 67 -4.34 -6.32 -6.51
C MET A 67 -4.98 -6.01 -7.86
N ILE A 68 -6.28 -6.33 -7.94
CA ILE A 68 -7.06 -6.12 -9.16
C ILE A 68 -8.15 -5.13 -8.83
N LEU A 69 -8.19 -4.04 -9.59
CA LEU A 69 -9.21 -3.02 -9.48
C LEU A 69 -10.28 -3.30 -10.54
N MET A 70 -11.50 -3.54 -10.08
CA MET A 70 -12.65 -3.77 -10.96
C MET A 70 -13.70 -2.70 -10.68
N LYS A 71 -14.12 -2.04 -11.73
CA LYS A 71 -15.15 -1.01 -11.65
C LYS A 71 -16.41 -1.41 -12.40
#